data_329403be2c3f88e9532fa9c749017057
#
_entry.id   329403be2c3f88e9532fa9c749017057
#
_cell.length_a   1.000
_cell.length_b   1.000
_cell.length_c   1.000
_cell.angle_alpha   90.00
_cell.angle_beta   90.00
_cell.angle_gamma   90.00
#
_symmetry.space_group_name_H-M   'P 1'
#
loop_
_entity.id
_entity.type
_entity.pdbx_description
1 polymer ?
#
loop_
_entity_poly.entity_id
_entity_poly.type
_entity_poly.pdbx_seq_one_letter_code
_entity_poly.pdbx_strand_id
1 'polypeptide(L)'
;AYQRLIYPSIEREVRNDLTDTASENAMKVFAVNLKQLLMQPPVKGKTVLALDPGYRTGCKTAVVDSTGKVLDTTVIYPTHSDKKIQESKQTLLRLIKKHHVDIISVGNGTASKETEMFTAETIKEADHPVYYMVVSEAGASVYSASKLAATELPDLDLTLRSAVSIARRLQDPLAELVKIEPKAIGVGQYQHDMPQKKLGETLDGVVEDCVNSVGADLNTASPALLSRVSGLNATVCKNIVAYREENGAFSSRAELNKVPKLGPKAFEQCAGFLRVPESRNPLDNTGVHPESYKSAKELLGLLEYSDKEIKSGNFSDIQQRVKAKGTKSLADVLGIGLPTLDDIVKELSKPGRDPRDELPAPMLRSDILDIKDLKEGMELKGTVRNVIDFGAFVDIGVHQDGLVHISQICDKYIKHPSEVLKVGDVVNVKVLSVDPETVSYTHLTLPT
;
A
#
# COMPACT_ATOMS: atom_id res chain seq x y z
N ALA A 1 -57.00 -7.48 -6.86
CA ALA A 1 -55.81 -7.79 -7.65
C ALA A 1 -54.70 -6.76 -7.43
N TYR A 2 -54.95 -5.46 -7.58
CA TYR A 2 -53.92 -4.40 -7.51
C TYR A 2 -53.14 -4.44 -6.18
N GLN A 3 -53.82 -4.25 -5.03
CA GLN A 3 -53.19 -4.20 -3.72
C GLN A 3 -52.57 -5.53 -3.25
N ARG A 4 -53.06 -6.67 -3.74
CA ARG A 4 -52.59 -7.98 -3.28
C ARG A 4 -51.49 -8.59 -4.15
N LEU A 5 -51.44 -8.24 -5.44
CA LEU A 5 -50.53 -8.88 -6.40
C LEU A 5 -49.63 -7.86 -7.11
N ILE A 6 -50.21 -6.82 -7.69
CA ILE A 6 -49.43 -5.88 -8.52
C ILE A 6 -48.57 -4.96 -7.69
N TYR A 7 -49.15 -4.25 -6.71
CA TYR A 7 -48.43 -3.29 -5.89
C TYR A 7 -47.24 -3.91 -5.15
N PRO A 8 -47.37 -5.06 -4.43
CA PRO A 8 -46.21 -5.67 -3.77
C PRO A 8 -45.14 -6.19 -4.74
N SER A 9 -45.55 -6.57 -5.97
CA SER A 9 -44.55 -6.97 -7.00
C SER A 9 -43.76 -5.78 -7.49
N ILE A 10 -44.45 -4.69 -7.85
CA ILE A 10 -43.78 -3.45 -8.29
C ILE A 10 -42.91 -2.87 -7.18
N GLU A 11 -43.42 -2.81 -5.95
CA GLU A 11 -42.65 -2.32 -4.81
C GLU A 11 -41.34 -3.13 -4.64
N ARG A 12 -41.43 -4.46 -4.70
CA ARG A 12 -40.25 -5.34 -4.58
C ARG A 12 -39.29 -5.13 -5.73
N GLU A 13 -39.76 -5.03 -6.97
CA GLU A 13 -38.93 -4.79 -8.14
C GLU A 13 -38.18 -3.46 -8.01
N VAL A 14 -38.88 -2.38 -7.71
CA VAL A 14 -38.26 -1.05 -7.51
C VAL A 14 -37.25 -1.06 -6.36
N ARG A 15 -37.57 -1.72 -5.22
CA ARG A 15 -36.63 -1.86 -4.10
C ARG A 15 -35.38 -2.63 -4.50
N ASN A 16 -35.55 -3.72 -5.26
CA ASN A 16 -34.42 -4.50 -5.74
C ASN A 16 -33.52 -3.68 -6.67
N ASP A 17 -34.09 -2.97 -7.64
CA ASP A 17 -33.35 -2.13 -8.58
C ASP A 17 -32.57 -1.01 -7.84
N LEU A 18 -33.20 -0.37 -6.85
CA LEU A 18 -32.52 0.63 -6.02
C LEU A 18 -31.40 0.02 -5.19
N THR A 19 -31.63 -1.15 -4.60
CA THR A 19 -30.61 -1.85 -3.80
C THR A 19 -29.43 -2.28 -4.67
N ASP A 20 -29.70 -2.82 -5.85
CA ASP A 20 -28.66 -3.26 -6.80
C ASP A 20 -27.81 -2.07 -7.27
N THR A 21 -28.46 -0.95 -7.61
CA THR A 21 -27.78 0.30 -8.01
C THR A 21 -26.92 0.86 -6.86
N ALA A 22 -27.46 0.91 -5.65
CA ALA A 22 -26.74 1.39 -4.47
C ALA A 22 -25.53 0.48 -4.15
N SER A 23 -25.73 -0.85 -4.23
CA SER A 23 -24.68 -1.84 -4.01
C SER A 23 -23.55 -1.71 -5.03
N GLU A 24 -23.86 -1.51 -6.30
CA GLU A 24 -22.84 -1.30 -7.35
C GLU A 24 -22.00 -0.04 -7.11
N ASN A 25 -22.65 1.05 -6.71
CA ASN A 25 -21.94 2.29 -6.40
C ASN A 25 -21.08 2.16 -5.14
N ALA A 26 -21.60 1.51 -4.09
CA ALA A 26 -20.83 1.23 -2.89
C ALA A 26 -19.60 0.36 -3.18
N MET A 27 -19.73 -0.70 -3.99
CA MET A 27 -18.60 -1.55 -4.38
C MET A 27 -17.52 -0.80 -5.16
N LYS A 28 -17.88 0.20 -5.98
CA LYS A 28 -16.90 1.07 -6.66
C LYS A 28 -16.08 1.88 -5.63
N VAL A 29 -16.74 2.42 -4.61
CA VAL A 29 -16.06 3.15 -3.52
C VAL A 29 -15.14 2.20 -2.74
N PHE A 30 -15.60 0.99 -2.41
CA PHE A 30 -14.79 0.00 -1.72
C PHE A 30 -13.55 -0.41 -2.53
N ALA A 31 -13.71 -0.55 -3.84
CA ALA A 31 -12.59 -0.81 -4.75
C ALA A 31 -11.53 0.29 -4.71
N VAL A 32 -11.95 1.57 -4.71
CA VAL A 32 -11.04 2.72 -4.60
C VAL A 32 -10.33 2.72 -3.24
N ASN A 33 -11.07 2.51 -2.15
CA ASN A 33 -10.50 2.47 -0.80
C ASN A 33 -9.48 1.35 -0.63
N LEU A 34 -9.80 0.14 -1.16
CA LEU A 34 -8.86 -0.98 -1.14
C LEU A 34 -7.59 -0.67 -1.93
N LYS A 35 -7.74 -0.11 -3.14
CA LYS A 35 -6.60 0.28 -3.98
C LYS A 35 -5.69 1.27 -3.27
N GLN A 36 -6.26 2.30 -2.62
CA GLN A 36 -5.47 3.28 -1.86
C GLN A 36 -4.70 2.63 -0.70
N LEU A 37 -5.31 1.67 -0.01
CA LEU A 37 -4.66 0.95 1.08
C LEU A 37 -3.50 0.05 0.59
N LEU A 38 -3.71 -0.66 -0.53
CA LEU A 38 -2.71 -1.56 -1.14
C LEU A 38 -1.53 -0.78 -1.75
N MET A 39 -1.80 0.38 -2.34
CA MET A 39 -0.84 1.18 -3.07
C MET A 39 -0.14 2.23 -2.20
N GLN A 40 -0.23 2.15 -0.88
CA GLN A 40 0.56 3.00 -0.01
C GLN A 40 2.06 2.79 -0.24
N PRO A 41 2.87 3.88 -0.22
CA PRO A 41 4.31 3.78 -0.41
C PRO A 41 4.96 2.91 0.68
N PRO A 42 5.79 1.94 0.30
CA PRO A 42 6.49 1.08 1.24
C PRO A 42 7.66 1.80 1.92
N VAL A 43 7.93 1.48 3.17
CA VAL A 43 9.12 1.94 3.90
C VAL A 43 10.17 0.84 3.91
N LYS A 44 10.92 0.74 2.82
CA LYS A 44 11.89 -0.34 2.60
C LYS A 44 13.19 -0.16 3.42
N GLY A 45 13.84 -1.27 3.76
CA GLY A 45 15.19 -1.28 4.32
C GLY A 45 15.29 -0.81 5.79
N LYS A 46 14.17 -0.76 6.52
CA LYS A 46 14.11 -0.28 7.92
C LYS A 46 13.79 -1.41 8.89
N THR A 47 14.40 -1.35 10.09
CA THR A 47 13.99 -2.17 11.22
C THR A 47 12.76 -1.54 11.87
N VAL A 48 11.68 -2.31 11.95
CA VAL A 48 10.39 -1.82 12.43
C VAL A 48 10.00 -2.53 13.73
N LEU A 49 9.57 -1.73 14.72
CA LEU A 49 8.91 -2.23 15.92
C LEU A 49 7.41 -1.93 15.81
N ALA A 50 6.57 -2.95 15.87
CA ALA A 50 5.14 -2.77 15.83
C ALA A 50 4.51 -2.82 17.21
N LEU A 51 3.49 -2.01 17.39
CA LEU A 51 2.61 -1.96 18.53
C LEU A 51 1.18 -2.26 18.07
N ASP A 52 0.63 -3.38 18.54
CA ASP A 52 -0.77 -3.76 18.35
C ASP A 52 -1.53 -3.44 19.63
N PRO A 53 -2.26 -2.30 19.69
CA PRO A 53 -2.79 -1.74 20.91
C PRO A 53 -3.93 -2.58 21.52
N GLY A 54 -4.07 -2.53 22.84
CA GLY A 54 -5.20 -3.15 23.53
C GLY A 54 -5.24 -2.81 25.02
N TYR A 55 -6.42 -2.36 25.49
CA TYR A 55 -6.58 -1.93 26.89
C TYR A 55 -6.39 -3.08 27.88
N ARG A 56 -7.13 -4.18 27.75
CA ARG A 56 -7.14 -5.27 28.76
C ARG A 56 -5.99 -6.26 28.62
N THR A 57 -5.66 -6.62 27.40
CA THR A 57 -4.68 -7.68 27.11
C THR A 57 -3.27 -7.14 26.90
N GLY A 58 -3.07 -5.85 27.10
CA GLY A 58 -1.82 -5.17 26.82
C GLY A 58 -1.58 -4.95 25.32
N CYS A 59 -0.57 -4.17 25.01
CA CYS A 59 -0.11 -3.88 23.67
C CYS A 59 0.91 -4.95 23.25
N LYS A 60 0.59 -5.73 22.20
CA LYS A 60 1.49 -6.74 21.65
C LYS A 60 2.55 -6.04 20.81
N THR A 61 3.77 -6.46 21.01
CA THR A 61 4.94 -5.81 20.42
C THR A 61 5.75 -6.83 19.64
N ALA A 62 6.11 -6.49 18.41
CA ALA A 62 6.99 -7.30 17.59
C ALA A 62 8.06 -6.43 16.94
N VAL A 63 9.29 -6.90 16.88
CA VAL A 63 10.38 -6.27 16.14
C VAL A 63 10.70 -7.12 14.92
N VAL A 64 10.73 -6.50 13.75
CA VAL A 64 11.14 -7.14 12.51
C VAL A 64 12.34 -6.40 11.90
N ASP A 65 13.25 -7.15 11.28
CA ASP A 65 14.36 -6.59 10.54
C ASP A 65 13.92 -6.02 9.17
N SER A 66 14.84 -5.46 8.43
CA SER A 66 14.59 -4.88 7.10
C SER A 66 14.03 -5.86 6.05
N THR A 67 14.09 -7.16 6.32
CA THR A 67 13.55 -8.22 5.45
C THR A 67 12.19 -8.75 5.92
N GLY A 68 11.67 -8.22 7.05
CA GLY A 68 10.43 -8.68 7.66
C GLY A 68 10.58 -9.93 8.56
N LYS A 69 11.82 -10.37 8.85
CA LYS A 69 12.10 -11.46 9.78
C LYS A 69 11.89 -10.98 11.21
N VAL A 70 11.19 -11.78 12.02
CA VAL A 70 10.95 -11.48 13.43
C VAL A 70 12.23 -11.61 14.23
N LEU A 71 12.60 -10.56 14.96
CA LEU A 71 13.78 -10.49 15.84
C LEU A 71 13.41 -10.68 17.32
N ASP A 72 12.28 -10.09 17.74
CA ASP A 72 11.86 -10.10 19.14
C ASP A 72 10.35 -9.91 19.26
N THR A 73 9.74 -10.42 20.31
CA THR A 73 8.33 -10.19 20.60
C THR A 73 8.11 -10.06 22.11
N THR A 74 7.16 -9.21 22.51
CA THR A 74 6.77 -9.04 23.91
C THR A 74 5.38 -8.44 24.03
N VAL A 75 4.91 -8.27 25.27
CA VAL A 75 3.68 -7.53 25.58
C VAL A 75 4.01 -6.42 26.55
N ILE A 76 3.56 -5.22 26.28
CA ILE A 76 3.70 -4.05 27.16
C ILE A 76 2.33 -3.51 27.57
N TYR A 77 2.27 -2.69 28.60
CA TYR A 77 1.02 -2.21 29.19
C TYR A 77 1.00 -0.69 29.32
N PRO A 78 1.00 0.06 28.20
CA PRO A 78 1.12 1.53 28.20
C PRO A 78 -0.11 2.26 28.76
N THR A 79 -1.23 1.56 28.94
CA THR A 79 -2.52 2.14 29.35
C THR A 79 -2.97 1.65 30.74
N HIS A 80 -2.06 1.05 31.51
CA HIS A 80 -2.37 0.51 32.85
C HIS A 80 -1.89 1.47 33.97
N SER A 81 -1.47 0.92 35.11
CA SER A 81 -0.94 1.71 36.20
C SER A 81 0.39 2.38 35.87
N ASP A 82 0.74 3.49 36.55
CA ASP A 82 2.00 4.21 36.33
C ASP A 82 3.23 3.31 36.39
N LYS A 83 3.25 2.35 37.31
CA LYS A 83 4.32 1.35 37.37
C LYS A 83 4.41 0.52 36.08
N LYS A 84 3.28 0.09 35.54
CA LYS A 84 3.24 -0.68 34.28
C LYS A 84 3.64 0.18 33.07
N ILE A 85 3.26 1.44 33.06
CA ILE A 85 3.68 2.40 32.03
C ILE A 85 5.20 2.56 32.05
N GLN A 86 5.82 2.72 33.23
CA GLN A 86 7.29 2.83 33.36
C GLN A 86 8.02 1.55 32.97
N GLU A 87 7.52 0.36 33.36
CA GLU A 87 8.06 -0.94 32.92
C GLU A 87 7.98 -1.08 31.40
N SER A 88 6.88 -0.63 30.80
CA SER A 88 6.64 -0.66 29.36
C SER A 88 7.60 0.26 28.62
N LYS A 89 7.83 1.47 29.15
CA LYS A 89 8.78 2.44 28.60
C LYS A 89 10.22 1.90 28.60
N GLN A 90 10.66 1.33 29.72
CA GLN A 90 11.97 0.69 29.79
C GLN A 90 12.11 -0.48 28.81
N THR A 91 11.06 -1.27 28.66
CA THR A 91 11.05 -2.39 27.73
C THR A 91 11.16 -1.90 26.30
N LEU A 92 10.40 -0.86 25.93
CA LEU A 92 10.42 -0.28 24.59
C LEU A 92 11.78 0.31 24.25
N LEU A 93 12.37 1.11 25.14
CA LEU A 93 13.72 1.68 24.98
C LEU A 93 14.79 0.59 24.85
N ARG A 94 14.70 -0.47 25.63
CA ARG A 94 15.60 -1.63 25.52
C ARG A 94 15.51 -2.30 24.15
N LEU A 95 14.30 -2.51 23.61
CA LEU A 95 14.11 -3.10 22.27
C LEU A 95 14.63 -2.18 21.18
N ILE A 96 14.36 -0.87 21.28
CA ILE A 96 14.86 0.15 20.35
C ILE A 96 16.38 0.07 20.26
N LYS A 97 17.05 0.11 21.40
CA LYS A 97 18.51 0.05 21.49
C LYS A 97 19.08 -1.28 21.01
N LYS A 98 18.48 -2.42 21.46
CA LYS A 98 18.97 -3.77 21.15
C LYS A 98 18.97 -4.07 19.66
N HIS A 99 17.93 -3.63 18.96
CA HIS A 99 17.69 -3.97 17.56
C HIS A 99 17.91 -2.80 16.59
N HIS A 100 18.35 -1.64 17.08
CA HIS A 100 18.52 -0.41 16.29
C HIS A 100 17.25 -0.09 15.48
N VAL A 101 16.12 0.00 16.17
CA VAL A 101 14.82 0.25 15.56
C VAL A 101 14.79 1.63 14.93
N ASP A 102 14.49 1.70 13.66
CA ASP A 102 14.35 2.97 12.91
C ASP A 102 12.97 3.60 13.09
N ILE A 103 11.92 2.75 13.07
CA ILE A 103 10.52 3.23 13.01
C ILE A 103 9.63 2.34 13.88
N ILE A 104 8.67 2.98 14.54
CA ILE A 104 7.61 2.29 15.29
C ILE A 104 6.30 2.40 14.51
N SER A 105 5.67 1.26 14.19
CA SER A 105 4.32 1.21 13.63
C SER A 105 3.30 1.00 14.74
N VAL A 106 2.32 1.88 14.85
CA VAL A 106 1.22 1.79 15.83
C VAL A 106 -0.06 1.42 15.11
N GLY A 107 -0.70 0.32 15.49
CA GLY A 107 -2.00 -0.08 14.95
C GLY A 107 -3.08 0.97 15.26
N ASN A 108 -4.02 1.18 14.33
CA ASN A 108 -5.06 2.21 14.45
C ASN A 108 -6.35 1.73 15.14
N GLY A 109 -6.32 0.63 15.88
CA GLY A 109 -7.48 0.09 16.58
C GLY A 109 -7.73 0.66 17.97
N THR A 110 -8.31 -0.17 18.82
CA THR A 110 -8.63 0.21 20.20
C THR A 110 -7.36 0.58 20.98
N ALA A 111 -7.38 1.69 21.75
CA ALA A 111 -6.23 2.23 22.49
C ALA A 111 -5.06 2.74 21.61
N SER A 112 -5.30 2.99 20.33
CA SER A 112 -4.28 3.50 19.40
C SER A 112 -3.74 4.83 19.86
N LYS A 113 -4.61 5.76 20.26
CA LYS A 113 -4.28 7.12 20.65
C LYS A 113 -3.38 7.16 21.89
N GLU A 114 -3.73 6.42 22.93
CA GLU A 114 -2.93 6.34 24.14
C GLU A 114 -1.58 5.68 23.88
N THR A 115 -1.55 4.68 23.00
CA THR A 115 -0.31 4.02 22.58
C THR A 115 0.55 4.95 21.73
N GLU A 116 -0.05 5.79 20.89
CA GLU A 116 0.65 6.82 20.11
C GLU A 116 1.30 7.86 21.05
N MET A 117 0.55 8.37 22.02
CA MET A 117 1.08 9.31 23.03
C MET A 117 2.26 8.71 23.82
N PHE A 118 2.06 7.49 24.31
CA PHE A 118 3.11 6.76 25.00
C PHE A 118 4.37 6.57 24.12
N THR A 119 4.18 6.26 22.85
CA THR A 119 5.27 6.07 21.89
C THR A 119 6.03 7.36 21.67
N ALA A 120 5.33 8.48 21.40
CA ALA A 120 5.95 9.79 21.16
C ALA A 120 6.73 10.30 22.37
N GLU A 121 6.24 10.06 23.59
CA GLU A 121 6.99 10.40 24.81
C GLU A 121 8.22 9.50 24.99
N THR A 122 8.09 8.21 24.67
CA THR A 122 9.17 7.24 24.88
C THR A 122 10.32 7.46 23.89
N ILE A 123 10.05 7.76 22.63
CA ILE A 123 11.10 7.93 21.61
C ILE A 123 11.97 9.17 21.87
N LYS A 124 11.50 10.16 22.64
CA LYS A 124 12.30 11.33 23.05
C LYS A 124 13.51 10.93 23.92
N GLU A 125 13.46 9.78 24.59
CA GLU A 125 14.52 9.24 25.43
C GLU A 125 15.36 8.16 24.73
N ALA A 126 15.11 7.90 23.43
CA ALA A 126 15.90 6.97 22.65
C ALA A 126 17.33 7.49 22.44
N ASP A 127 18.28 6.57 22.29
CA ASP A 127 19.70 6.89 22.08
C ASP A 127 20.04 7.28 20.62
N HIS A 128 19.09 7.16 19.72
CA HIS A 128 19.17 7.58 18.31
C HIS A 128 17.79 8.06 17.81
N PRO A 129 17.73 8.77 16.69
CA PRO A 129 16.47 9.23 16.12
C PRO A 129 15.57 8.04 15.73
N VAL A 130 14.38 7.98 16.33
CA VAL A 130 13.33 7.01 16.05
C VAL A 130 12.07 7.76 15.64
N TYR A 131 11.41 7.29 14.62
CA TYR A 131 10.13 7.85 14.15
C TYR A 131 8.99 6.89 14.44
N TYR A 132 7.76 7.38 14.36
CA TYR A 132 6.60 6.50 14.42
C TYR A 132 5.58 6.85 13.34
N MET A 133 4.71 5.88 13.05
CA MET A 133 3.60 6.04 12.11
C MET A 133 2.42 5.18 12.56
N VAL A 134 1.20 5.72 12.42
CA VAL A 134 -0.03 4.95 12.63
C VAL A 134 -0.33 4.15 11.37
N VAL A 135 -0.54 2.86 11.53
CA VAL A 135 -0.74 1.89 10.44
C VAL A 135 -2.12 1.24 10.58
N SER A 136 -2.82 1.06 9.47
CA SER A 136 -4.09 0.35 9.47
C SER A 136 -3.92 -1.11 9.91
N GLU A 137 -4.65 -1.54 10.93
CA GLU A 137 -4.69 -2.94 11.39
C GLU A 137 -5.82 -3.76 10.75
N ALA A 138 -6.54 -3.17 9.78
CA ALA A 138 -7.66 -3.83 9.11
C ALA A 138 -7.29 -5.24 8.64
N GLY A 139 -8.07 -6.25 9.04
CA GLY A 139 -7.84 -7.65 8.71
C GLY A 139 -6.63 -8.33 9.39
N ALA A 140 -5.86 -7.65 10.27
CA ALA A 140 -4.71 -8.25 10.95
C ALA A 140 -5.10 -9.45 11.83
N SER A 141 -6.24 -9.36 12.50
CA SER A 141 -6.80 -10.48 13.30
C SER A 141 -7.20 -11.68 12.42
N VAL A 142 -7.70 -11.42 11.21
CA VAL A 142 -8.06 -12.48 10.26
C VAL A 142 -6.78 -13.18 9.75
N TYR A 143 -5.76 -12.41 9.39
CA TYR A 143 -4.46 -12.97 9.03
C TYR A 143 -3.89 -13.82 10.16
N SER A 144 -3.84 -13.29 11.38
CA SER A 144 -3.24 -13.98 12.54
C SER A 144 -3.88 -15.34 12.83
N ALA A 145 -5.19 -15.47 12.59
CA ALA A 145 -5.95 -16.72 12.75
C ALA A 145 -5.85 -17.66 11.54
N SER A 146 -5.25 -17.24 10.44
CA SER A 146 -5.18 -18.02 9.20
C SER A 146 -4.17 -19.18 9.30
N LYS A 147 -4.40 -20.22 8.47
CA LYS A 147 -3.42 -21.30 8.28
C LYS A 147 -2.09 -20.80 7.74
N LEU A 148 -2.11 -19.75 6.92
CA LEU A 148 -0.92 -19.14 6.35
C LEU A 148 -0.06 -18.55 7.47
N ALA A 149 -0.62 -17.74 8.35
CA ALA A 149 0.09 -17.15 9.49
C ALA A 149 0.63 -18.22 10.45
N ALA A 150 -0.12 -19.31 10.66
CA ALA A 150 0.35 -20.44 11.45
C ALA A 150 1.56 -21.16 10.84
N THR A 151 1.65 -21.19 9.50
CA THR A 151 2.80 -21.76 8.79
C THR A 151 3.99 -20.81 8.77
N GLU A 152 3.75 -19.50 8.56
CA GLU A 152 4.81 -18.49 8.51
C GLU A 152 5.43 -18.21 9.90
N LEU A 153 4.64 -18.32 10.96
CA LEU A 153 4.99 -17.95 12.32
C LEU A 153 4.54 -19.05 13.31
N PRO A 154 5.07 -20.27 13.20
CA PRO A 154 4.60 -21.43 13.98
C PRO A 154 4.83 -21.25 15.48
N ASP A 155 5.91 -20.56 15.88
CA ASP A 155 6.34 -20.39 17.27
C ASP A 155 5.63 -19.22 17.98
N LEU A 156 4.83 -18.44 17.25
CA LEU A 156 4.13 -17.28 17.81
C LEU A 156 2.66 -17.59 18.06
N ASP A 157 2.15 -17.05 19.17
CA ASP A 157 0.72 -17.06 19.42
C ASP A 157 -0.04 -16.11 18.45
N LEU A 158 -1.35 -16.29 18.43
CA LEU A 158 -2.26 -15.59 17.54
C LEU A 158 -2.16 -14.06 17.65
N THR A 159 -1.96 -13.55 18.87
CA THR A 159 -1.94 -12.10 19.12
C THR A 159 -0.61 -11.47 18.70
N LEU A 160 0.49 -12.18 18.84
CA LEU A 160 1.81 -11.71 18.40
C LEU A 160 1.95 -11.74 16.87
N ARG A 161 1.29 -12.68 16.17
CA ARG A 161 1.24 -12.68 14.70
C ARG A 161 0.59 -11.43 14.14
N SER A 162 -0.42 -10.88 14.82
CA SER A 162 -1.03 -9.60 14.44
C SER A 162 -0.02 -8.46 14.48
N ALA A 163 0.74 -8.33 15.56
CA ALA A 163 1.78 -7.32 15.69
C ALA A 163 2.87 -7.45 14.60
N VAL A 164 3.29 -8.67 14.26
CA VAL A 164 4.23 -8.91 13.14
C VAL A 164 3.64 -8.41 11.82
N SER A 165 2.35 -8.68 11.57
CA SER A 165 1.68 -8.19 10.36
C SER A 165 1.65 -6.67 10.30
N ILE A 166 1.37 -5.98 11.41
CA ILE A 166 1.39 -4.51 11.49
C ILE A 166 2.79 -3.95 11.18
N ALA A 167 3.86 -4.60 11.63
CA ALA A 167 5.22 -4.21 11.28
C ALA A 167 5.51 -4.34 9.78
N ARG A 168 5.18 -5.49 9.21
CA ARG A 168 5.42 -5.80 7.80
C ARG A 168 4.58 -4.92 6.86
N ARG A 169 3.37 -4.49 7.28
CA ARG A 169 2.56 -3.55 6.51
C ARG A 169 3.21 -2.19 6.33
N LEU A 170 3.99 -1.73 7.30
CA LEU A 170 4.76 -0.50 7.14
C LEU A 170 5.88 -0.70 6.11
N GLN A 171 6.54 -1.85 6.12
CA GLN A 171 7.62 -2.16 5.18
C GLN A 171 7.13 -2.32 3.75
N ASP A 172 6.07 -3.10 3.54
CA ASP A 172 5.38 -3.24 2.25
C ASP A 172 3.89 -3.58 2.45
N PRO A 173 2.99 -2.59 2.35
CA PRO A 173 1.55 -2.79 2.52
C PRO A 173 0.98 -3.83 1.56
N LEU A 174 1.36 -3.77 0.28
CA LEU A 174 0.85 -4.69 -0.74
C LEU A 174 1.27 -6.14 -0.44
N ALA A 175 2.55 -6.38 -0.18
CA ALA A 175 3.09 -7.71 0.06
C ALA A 175 2.48 -8.38 1.29
N GLU A 176 2.04 -7.61 2.29
CA GLU A 176 1.42 -8.14 3.49
C GLU A 176 -0.11 -8.28 3.35
N LEU A 177 -0.79 -7.28 2.79
CA LEU A 177 -2.26 -7.27 2.68
C LEU A 177 -2.79 -8.32 1.69
N VAL A 178 -2.02 -8.72 0.68
CA VAL A 178 -2.40 -9.81 -0.24
C VAL A 178 -2.58 -11.16 0.44
N LYS A 179 -2.07 -11.33 1.65
CA LYS A 179 -2.22 -12.53 2.48
C LYS A 179 -3.60 -12.66 3.12
N ILE A 180 -4.38 -11.58 3.07
CA ILE A 180 -5.72 -11.49 3.68
C ILE A 180 -6.77 -11.58 2.58
N GLU A 181 -7.87 -12.27 2.86
CA GLU A 181 -9.02 -12.24 1.97
C GLU A 181 -9.54 -10.81 1.85
N PRO A 182 -9.65 -10.22 0.64
CA PRO A 182 -9.96 -8.80 0.48
C PRO A 182 -11.27 -8.37 1.16
N LYS A 183 -12.28 -9.24 1.23
CA LYS A 183 -13.53 -8.99 1.95
C LYS A 183 -13.35 -8.85 3.48
N ALA A 184 -12.28 -9.41 4.03
CA ALA A 184 -11.97 -9.30 5.46
C ALA A 184 -11.23 -8.00 5.79
N ILE A 185 -10.78 -7.25 4.79
CA ILE A 185 -10.26 -5.90 4.94
C ILE A 185 -11.45 -4.95 4.98
N GLY A 186 -11.62 -4.22 6.08
CA GLY A 186 -12.73 -3.27 6.25
C GLY A 186 -12.49 -2.00 5.42
N VAL A 187 -12.94 -1.99 4.18
CA VAL A 187 -12.77 -0.87 3.23
C VAL A 187 -14.04 -0.02 3.04
N GLY A 188 -15.12 -0.35 3.74
CA GLY A 188 -16.36 0.41 3.70
C GLY A 188 -17.40 -0.06 4.71
N GLN A 189 -18.35 0.82 5.03
CA GLN A 189 -19.48 0.50 5.90
C GLN A 189 -20.47 -0.41 5.18
N TYR A 190 -21.20 -1.23 5.94
CA TYR A 190 -22.23 -2.15 5.43
C TYR A 190 -21.75 -3.13 4.36
N GLN A 191 -20.46 -3.45 4.35
CA GLN A 191 -19.85 -4.38 3.41
C GLN A 191 -20.50 -5.77 3.47
N HIS A 192 -21.04 -6.18 4.62
CA HIS A 192 -21.75 -7.44 4.83
C HIS A 192 -23.14 -7.47 4.19
N ASP A 193 -23.75 -6.32 3.89
CA ASP A 193 -25.07 -6.22 3.24
C ASP A 193 -24.98 -6.35 1.72
N MET A 194 -23.76 -6.29 1.16
CA MET A 194 -23.54 -6.40 -0.28
C MET A 194 -23.69 -7.84 -0.78
N PRO A 195 -24.00 -8.06 -2.08
CA PRO A 195 -23.94 -9.37 -2.72
C PRO A 195 -22.50 -9.94 -2.64
N GLN A 196 -22.27 -10.88 -1.71
CA GLN A 196 -20.92 -11.32 -1.30
C GLN A 196 -20.07 -11.90 -2.42
N LYS A 197 -20.67 -12.53 -3.43
CA LYS A 197 -19.96 -13.03 -4.61
C LYS A 197 -19.41 -11.88 -5.44
N LYS A 198 -20.28 -10.92 -5.80
CA LYS A 198 -19.91 -9.77 -6.62
C LYS A 198 -18.88 -8.87 -5.92
N LEU A 199 -19.06 -8.67 -4.60
CA LEU A 199 -18.09 -7.97 -3.77
C LEU A 199 -16.73 -8.67 -3.81
N GLY A 200 -16.68 -10.01 -3.62
CA GLY A 200 -15.43 -10.77 -3.68
C GLY A 200 -14.74 -10.61 -5.02
N GLU A 201 -15.45 -10.83 -6.12
CA GLU A 201 -14.90 -10.68 -7.49
C GLU A 201 -14.36 -9.26 -7.73
N THR A 202 -15.09 -8.23 -7.29
CA THR A 202 -14.65 -6.84 -7.44
C THR A 202 -13.36 -6.55 -6.67
N LEU A 203 -13.30 -6.95 -5.39
CA LEU A 203 -12.13 -6.68 -4.55
C LEU A 203 -10.92 -7.55 -4.93
N ASP A 204 -11.13 -8.81 -5.33
CA ASP A 204 -10.06 -9.67 -5.85
C ASP A 204 -9.44 -9.07 -7.12
N GLY A 205 -10.26 -8.55 -8.05
CA GLY A 205 -9.79 -7.85 -9.24
C GLY A 205 -8.92 -6.63 -8.90
N VAL A 206 -9.28 -5.86 -7.88
CA VAL A 206 -8.44 -4.73 -7.41
C VAL A 206 -7.08 -5.20 -6.91
N VAL A 207 -7.04 -6.29 -6.14
CA VAL A 207 -5.76 -6.85 -5.64
C VAL A 207 -4.89 -7.31 -6.81
N GLU A 208 -5.45 -8.03 -7.77
CA GLU A 208 -4.74 -8.49 -8.96
C GLU A 208 -4.19 -7.31 -9.78
N ASP A 209 -5.00 -6.28 -10.02
CA ASP A 209 -4.58 -5.07 -10.74
C ASP A 209 -3.43 -4.36 -10.01
N CYS A 210 -3.49 -4.23 -8.68
CA CYS A 210 -2.41 -3.62 -7.90
C CYS A 210 -1.12 -4.44 -7.99
N VAL A 211 -1.18 -5.75 -7.80
CA VAL A 211 0.00 -6.63 -7.87
C VAL A 211 0.60 -6.61 -9.27
N ASN A 212 -0.21 -6.70 -10.31
CA ASN A 212 0.27 -6.68 -11.70
C ASN A 212 0.86 -5.31 -12.09
N SER A 213 0.32 -4.21 -11.56
CA SER A 213 0.86 -2.86 -11.83
C SER A 213 2.21 -2.61 -11.15
N VAL A 214 2.41 -3.12 -9.94
CA VAL A 214 3.68 -3.03 -9.21
C VAL A 214 4.71 -4.03 -9.76
N GLY A 215 4.24 -5.23 -10.10
CA GLY A 215 5.06 -6.37 -10.44
C GLY A 215 5.58 -7.11 -9.20
N ALA A 216 5.95 -8.37 -9.37
CA ALA A 216 6.45 -9.22 -8.31
C ALA A 216 7.90 -9.65 -8.57
N ASP A 217 8.78 -9.43 -7.62
CA ASP A 217 10.16 -9.93 -7.69
C ASP A 217 10.17 -11.43 -7.44
N LEU A 218 10.70 -12.20 -8.40
CA LEU A 218 10.77 -13.66 -8.34
C LEU A 218 11.60 -14.19 -7.17
N ASN A 219 12.59 -13.42 -6.74
CA ASN A 219 13.53 -13.84 -5.71
C ASN A 219 13.02 -13.55 -4.29
N THR A 220 12.11 -12.60 -4.12
CA THR A 220 11.61 -12.17 -2.79
C THR A 220 10.12 -12.41 -2.58
N ALA A 221 9.32 -12.48 -3.64
CA ALA A 221 7.87 -12.60 -3.54
C ALA A 221 7.41 -13.87 -2.79
N SER A 222 6.45 -13.71 -1.89
CA SER A 222 5.80 -14.84 -1.20
C SER A 222 4.86 -15.61 -2.14
N PRO A 223 4.53 -16.88 -1.83
CA PRO A 223 3.53 -17.62 -2.58
C PRO A 223 2.17 -16.91 -2.65
N ALA A 224 1.82 -16.17 -1.59
CA ALA A 224 0.58 -15.39 -1.54
C ALA A 224 0.59 -14.23 -2.53
N LEU A 225 1.71 -13.50 -2.63
CA LEU A 225 1.87 -12.42 -3.62
C LEU A 225 1.88 -12.98 -5.04
N LEU A 226 2.64 -14.04 -5.30
CA LEU A 226 2.69 -14.70 -6.61
C LEU A 226 1.34 -15.22 -7.06
N SER A 227 0.47 -15.67 -6.14
CA SER A 227 -0.87 -16.17 -6.49
C SER A 227 -1.83 -15.10 -7.01
N ARG A 228 -1.48 -13.83 -6.87
CA ARG A 228 -2.20 -12.66 -7.40
C ARG A 228 -1.67 -12.19 -8.75
N VAL A 229 -0.57 -12.79 -9.23
CA VAL A 229 -0.04 -12.53 -10.57
C VAL A 229 -0.86 -13.28 -11.60
N SER A 230 -1.29 -12.58 -12.65
CA SER A 230 -2.05 -13.18 -13.74
C SER A 230 -1.35 -14.39 -14.34
N GLY A 231 -2.08 -15.45 -14.60
CA GLY A 231 -1.57 -16.69 -15.20
C GLY A 231 -0.92 -17.66 -14.21
N LEU A 232 -0.72 -17.31 -12.94
CA LEU A 232 -0.19 -18.20 -11.92
C LEU A 232 -1.29 -18.84 -11.06
N ASN A 233 -1.14 -20.12 -10.76
CA ASN A 233 -1.99 -20.84 -9.81
C ASN A 233 -1.20 -21.21 -8.55
N ALA A 234 -1.90 -21.56 -7.48
CA ALA A 234 -1.29 -21.86 -6.19
C ALA A 234 -0.20 -22.96 -6.21
N THR A 235 -0.33 -23.94 -7.10
CA THR A 235 0.67 -25.00 -7.24
C THR A 235 1.95 -24.46 -7.88
N VAL A 236 1.83 -23.68 -8.96
CA VAL A 236 2.97 -23.07 -9.64
C VAL A 236 3.67 -22.07 -8.72
N CYS A 237 2.94 -21.26 -7.95
CA CYS A 237 3.52 -20.34 -6.98
C CYS A 237 4.40 -21.04 -5.94
N LYS A 238 3.93 -22.17 -5.41
CA LYS A 238 4.73 -23.01 -4.50
C LYS A 238 5.96 -23.58 -5.19
N ASN A 239 5.84 -24.03 -6.44
CA ASN A 239 6.95 -24.57 -7.22
C ASN A 239 8.00 -23.49 -7.55
N ILE A 240 7.60 -22.23 -7.81
CA ILE A 240 8.53 -21.11 -7.99
C ILE A 240 9.39 -20.92 -6.73
N VAL A 241 8.74 -20.90 -5.55
CA VAL A 241 9.44 -20.74 -4.28
C VAL A 241 10.35 -21.92 -4.01
N ALA A 242 9.88 -23.17 -4.15
CA ALA A 242 10.68 -24.37 -4.00
C ALA A 242 11.89 -24.38 -4.95
N TYR A 243 11.67 -24.00 -6.21
CA TYR A 243 12.75 -23.95 -7.21
C TYR A 243 13.89 -23.01 -6.78
N ARG A 244 13.57 -21.78 -6.30
CA ARG A 244 14.60 -20.86 -5.84
C ARG A 244 15.30 -21.29 -4.54
N GLU A 245 14.60 -22.01 -3.66
CA GLU A 245 15.18 -22.60 -2.44
C GLU A 245 16.18 -23.73 -2.76
N GLU A 246 15.88 -24.54 -3.77
CA GLU A 246 16.69 -25.67 -4.19
C GLU A 246 17.85 -25.27 -5.12
N ASN A 247 17.63 -24.32 -6.04
CA ASN A 247 18.56 -24.00 -7.13
C ASN A 247 19.22 -22.61 -6.97
N GLY A 248 18.85 -21.85 -5.93
CA GLY A 248 19.28 -20.47 -5.75
C GLY A 248 18.40 -19.47 -6.47
N ALA A 249 18.75 -18.20 -6.35
CA ALA A 249 17.99 -17.10 -6.92
C ALA A 249 17.90 -17.19 -8.45
N PHE A 250 16.74 -16.81 -9.00
CA PHE A 250 16.58 -16.68 -10.45
C PHE A 250 17.54 -15.62 -11.00
N SER A 251 18.31 -15.98 -12.02
CA SER A 251 19.24 -15.07 -12.70
C SER A 251 18.60 -14.39 -13.93
N SER A 252 17.48 -14.90 -14.40
CA SER A 252 16.72 -14.35 -15.51
C SER A 252 15.25 -14.79 -15.48
N ARG A 253 14.40 -14.01 -16.13
CA ARG A 253 12.99 -14.34 -16.31
C ARG A 253 12.76 -15.64 -17.11
N ALA A 254 13.68 -15.95 -18.03
CA ALA A 254 13.63 -17.18 -18.83
C ALA A 254 13.76 -18.47 -18.00
N GLU A 255 14.36 -18.42 -16.82
CA GLU A 255 14.47 -19.58 -15.92
C GLU A 255 13.14 -20.07 -15.37
N LEU A 256 12.09 -19.25 -15.43
CA LEU A 256 10.74 -19.69 -15.12
C LEU A 256 10.31 -20.92 -15.93
N ASN A 257 10.81 -21.08 -17.15
CA ASN A 257 10.51 -22.26 -17.98
C ASN A 257 11.04 -23.59 -17.39
N LYS A 258 11.93 -23.51 -16.39
CA LYS A 258 12.45 -24.69 -15.67
C LYS A 258 11.58 -25.06 -14.47
N VAL A 259 10.64 -24.20 -14.09
CA VAL A 259 9.77 -24.42 -12.92
C VAL A 259 8.73 -25.51 -13.24
N PRO A 260 8.62 -26.57 -12.41
CA PRO A 260 7.66 -27.64 -12.63
C PRO A 260 6.20 -27.13 -12.71
N LYS A 261 5.45 -27.64 -13.67
CA LYS A 261 4.04 -27.31 -13.94
C LYS A 261 3.78 -25.88 -14.44
N LEU A 262 4.79 -25.07 -14.67
CA LEU A 262 4.66 -23.80 -15.36
C LEU A 262 4.79 -24.08 -16.88
N GLY A 263 3.63 -24.14 -17.55
CA GLY A 263 3.61 -24.38 -18.99
C GLY A 263 3.81 -23.10 -19.82
N PRO A 264 4.03 -23.21 -21.15
CA PRO A 264 4.28 -22.06 -22.03
C PRO A 264 3.18 -20.98 -21.94
N LYS A 265 1.91 -21.39 -21.92
CA LYS A 265 0.77 -20.45 -21.81
C LYS A 265 0.78 -19.67 -20.49
N ALA A 266 1.11 -20.33 -19.37
CA ALA A 266 1.21 -19.67 -18.08
C ALA A 266 2.41 -18.70 -18.03
N PHE A 267 3.53 -19.10 -18.66
CA PHE A 267 4.70 -18.22 -18.83
C PHE A 267 4.34 -16.96 -19.62
N GLU A 268 3.71 -17.11 -20.75
CA GLU A 268 3.23 -16.00 -21.58
C GLU A 268 2.32 -15.04 -20.80
N GLN A 269 1.43 -15.55 -19.96
CA GLN A 269 0.52 -14.73 -19.18
C GLN A 269 1.19 -14.01 -18.01
N CYS A 270 2.17 -14.64 -17.32
CA CYS A 270 2.73 -14.08 -16.09
C CYS A 270 4.04 -13.31 -16.29
N ALA A 271 4.79 -13.59 -17.35
CA ALA A 271 6.16 -13.10 -17.49
C ALA A 271 6.29 -11.58 -17.49
N GLY A 272 5.30 -10.85 -18.04
CA GLY A 272 5.28 -9.39 -18.03
C GLY A 272 5.18 -8.76 -16.63
N PHE A 273 4.67 -9.50 -15.63
CA PHE A 273 4.44 -9.01 -14.27
C PHE A 273 5.49 -9.47 -13.26
N LEU A 274 6.41 -10.34 -13.68
CA LEU A 274 7.46 -10.85 -12.82
C LEU A 274 8.78 -10.11 -13.09
N ARG A 275 9.54 -9.81 -12.07
CA ARG A 275 10.78 -9.03 -12.12
C ARG A 275 11.95 -9.87 -11.61
N VAL A 276 13.13 -9.64 -12.20
CA VAL A 276 14.42 -10.16 -11.72
C VAL A 276 15.42 -8.99 -11.71
N PRO A 277 15.48 -8.21 -10.63
CA PRO A 277 16.32 -7.00 -10.56
C PRO A 277 17.80 -7.26 -10.84
N GLU A 278 18.32 -8.41 -10.40
CA GLU A 278 19.72 -8.79 -10.53
C GLU A 278 20.05 -9.46 -11.88
N SER A 279 19.08 -9.51 -12.81
CA SER A 279 19.32 -10.12 -14.12
C SER A 279 20.38 -9.36 -14.93
N ARG A 280 21.19 -10.11 -15.68
CA ARG A 280 22.10 -9.51 -16.66
C ARG A 280 21.37 -8.84 -17.83
N ASN A 281 20.13 -9.21 -18.08
CA ASN A 281 19.28 -8.58 -19.08
C ASN A 281 18.40 -7.53 -18.39
N PRO A 282 18.63 -6.21 -18.61
CA PRO A 282 17.87 -5.15 -17.93
C PRO A 282 16.36 -5.22 -18.20
N LEU A 283 15.95 -5.82 -19.32
CA LEU A 283 14.55 -6.01 -19.67
C LEU A 283 13.79 -6.91 -18.67
N ASP A 284 14.51 -7.81 -17.97
CA ASP A 284 13.91 -8.69 -16.96
C ASP A 284 13.47 -7.92 -15.71
N ASN A 285 13.94 -6.68 -15.54
CA ASN A 285 13.49 -5.77 -14.48
C ASN A 285 12.52 -4.70 -15.01
N THR A 286 11.82 -4.94 -16.11
CA THR A 286 10.84 -4.02 -16.70
C THR A 286 9.49 -4.70 -16.88
N GLY A 287 8.43 -3.95 -17.21
CA GLY A 287 7.13 -4.48 -17.64
C GLY A 287 7.11 -4.98 -19.08
N VAL A 288 8.19 -4.78 -19.84
CA VAL A 288 8.27 -5.28 -21.22
C VAL A 288 8.11 -6.79 -21.24
N HIS A 289 7.14 -7.25 -22.02
CA HIS A 289 6.89 -8.68 -22.17
C HIS A 289 8.05 -9.38 -22.92
N PRO A 290 8.45 -10.62 -22.57
CA PRO A 290 9.55 -11.32 -23.25
C PRO A 290 9.38 -11.45 -24.77
N GLU A 291 8.17 -11.54 -25.29
CA GLU A 291 7.89 -11.54 -26.73
C GLU A 291 8.35 -10.27 -27.42
N SER A 292 8.29 -9.13 -26.71
CA SER A 292 8.71 -7.84 -27.22
C SER A 292 10.19 -7.53 -27.02
N TYR A 293 10.98 -8.45 -26.42
CA TYR A 293 12.40 -8.21 -26.15
C TYR A 293 13.21 -7.96 -27.40
N LYS A 294 12.89 -8.66 -28.50
CA LYS A 294 13.54 -8.43 -29.78
C LYS A 294 13.33 -7.02 -30.26
N SER A 295 12.08 -6.58 -30.35
CA SER A 295 11.72 -5.23 -30.78
C SER A 295 12.25 -4.15 -29.80
N ALA A 296 12.27 -4.42 -28.49
CA ALA A 296 12.85 -3.49 -27.53
C ALA A 296 14.36 -3.33 -27.69
N LYS A 297 15.11 -4.41 -27.95
CA LYS A 297 16.56 -4.35 -28.22
C LYS A 297 16.87 -3.66 -29.54
N GLU A 298 16.10 -3.93 -30.58
CA GLU A 298 16.22 -3.25 -31.88
C GLU A 298 15.91 -1.75 -31.75
N LEU A 299 14.89 -1.39 -30.97
CA LEU A 299 14.56 0.01 -30.65
C LEU A 299 15.74 0.71 -29.98
N LEU A 300 16.34 0.10 -28.93
CA LEU A 300 17.48 0.68 -28.23
C LEU A 300 18.68 0.87 -29.17
N GLY A 301 18.92 -0.06 -30.09
CA GLY A 301 19.93 0.06 -31.13
C GLY A 301 19.64 1.20 -32.11
N LEU A 302 18.38 1.31 -32.59
CA LEU A 302 17.96 2.42 -33.47
C LEU A 302 18.06 3.78 -32.77
N LEU A 303 17.86 3.84 -31.45
CA LEU A 303 18.00 5.06 -30.65
C LEU A 303 19.45 5.36 -30.24
N GLU A 304 20.41 4.56 -30.71
CA GLU A 304 21.85 4.75 -30.49
C GLU A 304 22.27 4.71 -29.00
N TYR A 305 21.61 3.83 -28.21
CA TYR A 305 22.06 3.56 -26.86
C TYR A 305 23.34 2.71 -26.88
N SER A 306 24.34 3.13 -26.11
CA SER A 306 25.56 2.38 -25.95
C SER A 306 25.35 1.12 -25.08
N ASP A 307 26.20 0.11 -25.26
CA ASP A 307 26.19 -1.12 -24.42
C ASP A 307 26.28 -0.80 -22.93
N LYS A 308 26.92 0.30 -22.53
CA LYS A 308 27.04 0.75 -21.16
C LYS A 308 25.70 1.27 -20.61
N GLU A 309 24.99 2.08 -21.41
CA GLU A 309 23.66 2.59 -21.06
C GLU A 309 22.65 1.44 -20.99
N ILE A 310 22.71 0.50 -21.94
CA ILE A 310 21.84 -0.69 -21.95
C ILE A 310 22.07 -1.52 -20.70
N LYS A 311 23.33 -1.78 -20.31
CA LYS A 311 23.66 -2.54 -19.10
C LYS A 311 23.26 -1.84 -17.80
N SER A 312 23.30 -0.52 -17.77
CA SER A 312 22.85 0.27 -16.61
C SER A 312 21.34 0.31 -16.46
N GLY A 313 20.59 -0.01 -17.52
CA GLY A 313 19.12 0.07 -17.53
C GLY A 313 18.57 1.51 -17.46
N ASN A 314 19.41 2.54 -17.70
CA ASN A 314 18.97 3.92 -17.62
C ASN A 314 18.53 4.44 -19.01
N PHE A 315 17.23 4.51 -19.21
CA PHE A 315 16.59 4.98 -20.45
C PHE A 315 15.68 6.19 -20.21
N SER A 316 16.02 7.05 -19.28
CA SER A 316 15.16 8.19 -18.86
C SER A 316 14.85 9.18 -20.00
N ASP A 317 15.71 9.27 -21.00
CA ASP A 317 15.58 10.14 -22.18
C ASP A 317 14.93 9.46 -23.40
N ILE A 318 14.50 8.19 -23.26
CA ILE A 318 13.98 7.39 -24.40
C ILE A 318 12.81 8.06 -25.10
N GLN A 319 11.90 8.70 -24.36
CA GLN A 319 10.76 9.41 -24.95
C GLN A 319 11.19 10.57 -25.84
N GLN A 320 12.26 11.29 -25.46
CA GLN A 320 12.81 12.38 -26.25
C GLN A 320 13.48 11.84 -27.52
N ARG A 321 14.28 10.78 -27.41
CA ARG A 321 14.94 10.16 -28.58
C ARG A 321 13.92 9.58 -29.58
N VAL A 322 12.84 8.96 -29.07
CA VAL A 322 11.74 8.44 -29.92
C VAL A 322 11.03 9.55 -30.65
N LYS A 323 10.71 10.67 -29.98
CA LYS A 323 10.09 11.84 -30.60
C LYS A 323 11.00 12.46 -31.68
N ALA A 324 12.30 12.53 -31.44
CA ALA A 324 13.28 13.10 -32.40
C ALA A 324 13.39 12.24 -33.66
N LYS A 325 13.34 10.92 -33.57
CA LYS A 325 13.41 10.01 -34.72
C LYS A 325 12.05 9.75 -35.41
N GLY A 326 10.95 10.10 -34.74
CA GLY A 326 9.59 9.94 -35.24
C GLY A 326 8.98 8.60 -34.89
N THR A 327 7.96 8.62 -33.99
CA THR A 327 7.30 7.42 -33.46
C THR A 327 6.75 6.50 -34.55
N LYS A 328 6.10 7.05 -35.58
CA LYS A 328 5.52 6.26 -36.67
C LYS A 328 6.59 5.56 -37.51
N SER A 329 7.67 6.27 -37.86
CA SER A 329 8.79 5.69 -38.59
C SER A 329 9.47 4.55 -37.84
N LEU A 330 9.64 4.68 -36.51
CA LEU A 330 10.20 3.61 -35.66
C LEU A 330 9.28 2.40 -35.59
N ALA A 331 7.95 2.60 -35.47
CA ALA A 331 6.99 1.51 -35.48
C ALA A 331 7.01 0.71 -36.77
N ASP A 332 7.06 1.43 -37.93
CA ASP A 332 7.13 0.82 -39.26
C ASP A 332 8.43 0.01 -39.44
N VAL A 333 9.58 0.54 -39.00
CA VAL A 333 10.88 -0.15 -39.08
C VAL A 333 10.91 -1.40 -38.20
N LEU A 334 10.34 -1.34 -37.01
CA LEU A 334 10.29 -2.46 -36.06
C LEU A 334 9.20 -3.48 -36.40
N GLY A 335 8.30 -3.16 -37.35
CA GLY A 335 7.18 -4.02 -37.71
C GLY A 335 6.17 -4.25 -36.58
N ILE A 336 5.99 -3.26 -35.67
CA ILE A 336 5.08 -3.31 -34.53
C ILE A 336 4.03 -2.18 -34.60
N GLY A 337 2.91 -2.39 -33.92
CA GLY A 337 1.89 -1.35 -33.80
C GLY A 337 2.35 -0.17 -32.92
N LEU A 338 1.80 1.03 -33.20
CA LEU A 338 2.03 2.21 -32.36
C LEU A 338 1.73 1.98 -30.87
N PRO A 339 0.62 1.30 -30.47
CA PRO A 339 0.37 1.01 -29.07
C PRO A 339 1.48 0.17 -28.43
N THR A 340 1.96 -0.85 -29.13
CA THR A 340 3.06 -1.71 -28.65
C THR A 340 4.36 -0.93 -28.48
N LEU A 341 4.67 -0.03 -29.42
CA LEU A 341 5.84 0.84 -29.29
C LEU A 341 5.70 1.77 -28.09
N ASP A 342 4.54 2.39 -27.91
CA ASP A 342 4.28 3.29 -26.77
C ASP A 342 4.40 2.55 -25.43
N ASP A 343 3.91 1.33 -25.34
CA ASP A 343 4.04 0.50 -24.14
C ASP A 343 5.50 0.14 -23.85
N ILE A 344 6.27 -0.30 -24.87
CA ILE A 344 7.71 -0.56 -24.71
C ILE A 344 8.43 0.70 -24.21
N VAL A 345 8.16 1.86 -24.82
CA VAL A 345 8.81 3.13 -24.46
C VAL A 345 8.43 3.56 -23.03
N LYS A 346 7.19 3.42 -22.62
CA LYS A 346 6.74 3.71 -21.24
C LYS A 346 7.48 2.82 -20.24
N GLU A 347 7.53 1.51 -20.50
CA GLU A 347 8.17 0.54 -19.60
C GLU A 347 9.69 0.74 -19.53
N LEU A 348 10.34 1.07 -20.64
CA LEU A 348 11.76 1.36 -20.68
C LEU A 348 12.11 2.72 -20.06
N SER A 349 11.23 3.70 -20.14
CA SER A 349 11.48 5.02 -19.51
C SER A 349 11.60 4.95 -17.99
N LYS A 350 11.10 3.88 -17.38
CA LYS A 350 11.03 3.68 -15.92
C LYS A 350 11.34 2.24 -15.53
N PRO A 351 12.52 1.70 -15.87
CA PRO A 351 12.84 0.30 -15.58
C PRO A 351 12.87 0.04 -14.08
N GLY A 352 12.22 -1.02 -13.65
CA GLY A 352 12.16 -1.43 -12.24
C GLY A 352 11.44 -0.48 -11.30
N ARG A 353 10.76 0.54 -11.83
CA ARG A 353 10.08 1.54 -11.01
C ARG A 353 8.77 0.97 -10.45
N ASP A 354 8.67 1.03 -9.16
CA ASP A 354 7.43 0.81 -8.42
C ASP A 354 6.54 2.07 -8.57
N PRO A 355 5.30 1.96 -9.11
CA PRO A 355 4.42 3.13 -9.24
C PRO A 355 4.13 3.83 -7.91
N ARG A 356 4.33 3.14 -6.78
CA ARG A 356 4.20 3.69 -5.43
C ARG A 356 5.32 4.66 -5.06
N ASP A 357 6.48 4.60 -5.73
CA ASP A 357 7.61 5.53 -5.51
C ASP A 357 7.31 6.95 -6.02
N GLU A 358 6.27 7.13 -6.85
CA GLU A 358 5.81 8.44 -7.32
C GLU A 358 4.88 9.13 -6.31
N LEU A 359 4.39 8.40 -5.34
CA LEU A 359 3.52 8.92 -4.30
C LEU A 359 4.34 9.63 -3.21
N PRO A 360 3.75 10.59 -2.48
CA PRO A 360 4.42 11.22 -1.36
C PRO A 360 4.91 10.17 -0.36
N ALA A 361 6.14 10.33 0.13
CA ALA A 361 6.65 9.46 1.18
C ALA A 361 5.75 9.51 2.41
N PRO A 362 5.57 8.40 3.13
CA PRO A 362 4.79 8.37 4.36
C PRO A 362 5.30 9.41 5.36
N MET A 363 4.39 10.13 6.01
CA MET A 363 4.76 11.09 7.04
C MET A 363 5.17 10.36 8.31
N LEU A 364 6.47 10.32 8.56
CA LEU A 364 7.05 9.82 9.79
C LEU A 364 7.00 10.93 10.85
N ARG A 365 6.51 10.61 12.04
CA ARG A 365 6.33 11.55 13.15
C ARG A 365 7.40 11.34 14.21
N SER A 366 7.88 12.41 14.83
CA SER A 366 8.74 12.38 16.00
C SER A 366 8.03 12.93 17.25
N ASP A 367 7.01 13.75 17.07
CA ASP A 367 6.25 14.42 18.11
C ASP A 367 4.76 14.38 17.85
N ILE A 368 3.94 14.42 18.90
CA ILE A 368 2.52 14.73 18.83
C ILE A 368 2.36 16.22 19.08
N LEU A 369 1.71 16.91 18.17
CA LEU A 369 1.24 18.27 18.43
C LEU A 369 -0.08 18.16 19.24
N ASP A 370 -0.14 18.80 20.40
CA ASP A 370 -1.43 19.02 21.08
C ASP A 370 -2.18 20.15 20.35
N ILE A 371 -3.51 20.11 20.38
CA ILE A 371 -4.35 21.22 19.90
C ILE A 371 -3.94 22.54 20.54
N LYS A 372 -3.50 22.51 21.80
CA LYS A 372 -3.01 23.66 22.56
C LYS A 372 -1.71 24.25 22.02
N ASP A 373 -0.93 23.47 21.29
CA ASP A 373 0.33 23.91 20.69
C ASP A 373 0.11 24.59 19.34
N LEU A 374 -1.06 24.44 18.75
CA LEU A 374 -1.44 25.08 17.50
C LEU A 374 -1.64 26.59 17.70
N LYS A 375 -1.02 27.35 16.82
CA LYS A 375 -1.17 28.82 16.76
C LYS A 375 -1.70 29.23 15.40
N GLU A 376 -2.52 30.25 15.37
CA GLU A 376 -2.94 30.89 14.12
C GLU A 376 -1.73 31.32 13.30
N GLY A 377 -1.78 31.02 12.00
CA GLY A 377 -0.70 31.28 11.07
C GLY A 377 0.36 30.17 10.98
N MET A 378 0.28 29.13 11.80
CA MET A 378 1.23 28.00 11.77
C MET A 378 1.06 27.20 10.47
N GLU A 379 2.17 26.92 9.80
CA GLU A 379 2.20 26.10 8.58
C GLU A 379 2.61 24.67 8.93
N LEU A 380 1.80 23.72 8.53
CA LEU A 380 1.95 22.30 8.83
C LEU A 380 1.78 21.46 7.56
N LYS A 381 2.37 20.28 7.56
CA LYS A 381 2.04 19.25 6.56
C LYS A 381 0.92 18.39 7.12
N GLY A 382 -0.10 18.15 6.31
CA GLY A 382 -1.20 17.28 6.65
C GLY A 382 -1.51 16.28 5.55
N THR A 383 -2.22 15.20 5.92
CA THR A 383 -2.70 14.19 4.98
C THR A 383 -4.22 14.31 4.86
N VAL A 384 -4.73 14.40 3.65
CA VAL A 384 -6.18 14.43 3.39
C VAL A 384 -6.80 13.09 3.79
N ARG A 385 -7.67 13.11 4.79
CA ARG A 385 -8.37 11.92 5.33
C ARG A 385 -9.72 11.68 4.67
N ASN A 386 -10.43 12.76 4.39
CA ASN A 386 -11.76 12.68 3.79
C ASN A 386 -12.04 13.93 2.94
N VAL A 387 -12.79 13.75 1.87
CA VAL A 387 -13.23 14.82 0.96
C VAL A 387 -14.73 14.78 0.86
N ILE A 388 -15.37 15.89 1.20
CA ILE A 388 -16.84 16.05 1.25
C ILE A 388 -17.26 17.31 0.47
N ASP A 389 -18.55 17.51 0.25
CA ASP A 389 -19.08 18.57 -0.63
C ASP A 389 -18.61 19.98 -0.24
N PHE A 390 -18.44 20.26 1.04
CA PHE A 390 -18.09 21.60 1.53
C PHE A 390 -16.62 21.75 1.92
N GLY A 391 -15.77 20.72 1.77
CA GLY A 391 -14.35 20.82 2.11
C GLY A 391 -13.63 19.49 2.20
N ALA A 392 -12.44 19.51 2.79
CA ALA A 392 -11.63 18.34 3.04
C ALA A 392 -11.16 18.31 4.50
N PHE A 393 -11.18 17.13 5.10
CA PHE A 393 -10.59 16.86 6.41
C PHE A 393 -9.14 16.45 6.25
N VAL A 394 -8.25 17.14 6.95
CA VAL A 394 -6.81 16.96 6.87
C VAL A 394 -6.25 16.63 8.25
N ASP A 395 -5.61 15.48 8.36
CA ASP A 395 -4.84 15.07 9.53
C ASP A 395 -3.51 15.85 9.58
N ILE A 396 -3.38 16.76 10.50
CA ILE A 396 -2.19 17.59 10.73
C ILE A 396 -1.33 17.10 11.90
N GLY A 397 -1.63 15.90 12.42
CA GLY A 397 -0.87 15.31 13.53
C GLY A 397 -1.40 15.66 14.91
N VAL A 398 -2.51 16.38 15.03
CA VAL A 398 -3.24 16.59 16.28
C VAL A 398 -4.40 15.59 16.40
N HIS A 399 -5.04 15.57 17.58
CA HIS A 399 -6.09 14.60 17.89
C HIS A 399 -7.34 14.65 17.01
N GLN A 400 -7.52 15.72 16.25
CA GLN A 400 -8.68 15.92 15.38
C GLN A 400 -8.23 16.39 14.02
N ASP A 401 -8.91 15.91 12.98
CA ASP A 401 -8.65 16.37 11.64
C ASP A 401 -9.08 17.83 11.51
N GLY A 402 -8.26 18.66 10.88
CA GLY A 402 -8.60 20.04 10.56
C GLY A 402 -9.47 20.09 9.29
N LEU A 403 -10.40 21.04 9.23
CA LEU A 403 -11.24 21.29 8.07
C LEU A 403 -10.62 22.36 7.17
N VAL A 404 -10.36 22.00 5.91
CA VAL A 404 -10.14 22.96 4.83
C VAL A 404 -11.45 23.16 4.10
N HIS A 405 -12.10 24.32 4.29
CA HIS A 405 -13.35 24.64 3.60
C HIS A 405 -13.10 24.79 2.09
N ILE A 406 -14.11 24.48 1.24
CA ILE A 406 -13.97 24.51 -0.22
C ILE A 406 -13.42 25.85 -0.75
N SER A 407 -13.79 26.97 -0.12
CA SER A 407 -13.31 28.31 -0.47
C SER A 407 -11.84 28.57 -0.10
N GLN A 408 -11.19 27.66 0.63
CA GLN A 408 -9.82 27.78 1.13
C GLN A 408 -8.88 26.74 0.49
N ILE A 409 -9.37 25.99 -0.50
CA ILE A 409 -8.59 24.95 -1.20
C ILE A 409 -7.72 25.57 -2.30
N CYS A 410 -8.28 26.47 -3.09
CA CYS A 410 -7.55 27.15 -4.17
C CYS A 410 -8.25 28.46 -4.56
N ASP A 411 -7.52 29.33 -5.29
CA ASP A 411 -8.03 30.63 -5.75
C ASP A 411 -9.07 30.52 -6.89
N LYS A 412 -9.19 29.35 -7.51
CA LYS A 412 -10.16 29.11 -8.58
C LYS A 412 -11.46 28.55 -8.00
N TYR A 413 -12.59 29.01 -8.56
CA TYR A 413 -13.87 28.42 -8.22
C TYR A 413 -13.91 26.94 -8.64
N ILE A 414 -14.15 26.06 -7.68
CA ILE A 414 -14.36 24.62 -7.87
C ILE A 414 -15.78 24.25 -7.39
N LYS A 415 -16.40 23.31 -8.07
CA LYS A 415 -17.75 22.85 -7.71
C LYS A 415 -17.70 21.82 -6.57
N HIS A 416 -16.64 21.02 -6.54
CA HIS A 416 -16.43 19.99 -5.53
C HIS A 416 -14.93 19.88 -5.18
N PRO A 417 -14.57 19.71 -3.90
CA PRO A 417 -13.17 19.61 -3.48
C PRO A 417 -12.39 18.49 -4.13
N SER A 418 -13.03 17.39 -4.55
CA SER A 418 -12.40 16.28 -5.26
C SER A 418 -11.83 16.62 -6.65
N GLU A 419 -12.14 17.81 -7.19
CA GLU A 419 -11.49 18.30 -8.42
C GLU A 419 -10.01 18.64 -8.20
N VAL A 420 -9.62 18.93 -6.96
CA VAL A 420 -8.27 19.38 -6.59
C VAL A 420 -7.59 18.45 -5.60
N LEU A 421 -8.34 17.89 -4.63
CA LEU A 421 -7.82 17.07 -3.54
C LEU A 421 -8.32 15.63 -3.60
N LYS A 422 -7.45 14.70 -3.26
CA LYS A 422 -7.79 13.27 -3.13
C LYS A 422 -7.45 12.80 -1.72
N VAL A 423 -8.19 11.82 -1.24
CA VAL A 423 -7.85 11.13 0.02
C VAL A 423 -6.46 10.52 -0.10
N GLY A 424 -5.61 10.79 0.88
CA GLY A 424 -4.21 10.38 0.89
C GLY A 424 -3.21 11.43 0.39
N ASP A 425 -3.68 12.53 -0.21
CA ASP A 425 -2.78 13.62 -0.63
C ASP A 425 -2.11 14.25 0.59
N VAL A 426 -0.80 14.52 0.47
CA VAL A 426 -0.05 15.29 1.46
C VAL A 426 -0.04 16.75 1.03
N VAL A 427 -0.61 17.61 1.86
CA VAL A 427 -0.78 19.03 1.58
C VAL A 427 -0.11 19.89 2.66
N ASN A 428 0.42 21.04 2.26
CA ASN A 428 0.79 22.07 3.23
C ASN A 428 -0.49 22.82 3.62
N VAL A 429 -0.71 23.01 4.91
CA VAL A 429 -1.88 23.72 5.43
C VAL A 429 -1.41 24.82 6.39
N LYS A 430 -2.18 25.89 6.42
CA LYS A 430 -1.99 26.98 7.39
C LYS A 430 -3.18 27.04 8.33
N VAL A 431 -2.90 27.10 9.61
CA VAL A 431 -3.91 27.18 10.67
C VAL A 431 -4.56 28.57 10.64
N LEU A 432 -5.85 28.64 10.42
CA LEU A 432 -6.63 29.90 10.43
C LEU A 432 -7.19 30.21 11.80
N SER A 433 -7.74 29.20 12.47
CA SER A 433 -8.27 29.32 13.82
C SER A 433 -8.24 27.99 14.54
N VAL A 434 -8.11 28.00 15.85
CA VAL A 434 -8.13 26.84 16.74
C VAL A 434 -9.25 27.04 17.75
N ASP A 435 -10.20 26.14 17.82
CA ASP A 435 -11.25 26.16 18.84
C ASP A 435 -11.05 24.97 19.81
N PRO A 436 -10.55 25.22 21.02
CA PRO A 436 -10.28 24.17 22.00
C PRO A 436 -11.53 23.61 22.70
N GLU A 437 -12.66 24.34 22.67
CA GLU A 437 -13.86 24.00 23.45
C GLU A 437 -14.92 23.23 22.65
N THR A 438 -15.03 23.49 21.38
CA THR A 438 -15.88 22.68 20.49
C THR A 438 -15.07 21.53 19.95
N VAL A 439 -15.55 20.31 20.19
CA VAL A 439 -14.98 19.04 19.70
C VAL A 439 -14.93 18.98 18.14
N SER A 440 -15.05 20.10 17.45
CA SER A 440 -15.12 20.18 16.00
C SER A 440 -14.27 21.31 15.42
N TYR A 441 -13.25 20.90 14.71
CA TYR A 441 -12.60 21.52 13.55
C TYR A 441 -11.69 22.73 13.79
N THR A 442 -10.40 22.50 13.78
CA THR A 442 -9.41 23.52 13.42
C THR A 442 -9.67 23.95 11.96
N HIS A 443 -9.87 25.24 11.71
CA HIS A 443 -10.00 25.73 10.35
C HIS A 443 -8.63 25.90 9.72
N LEU A 444 -8.46 25.34 8.51
CA LEU A 444 -7.23 25.34 7.75
C LEU A 444 -7.43 25.98 6.37
N THR A 445 -6.36 26.48 5.78
CA THR A 445 -6.30 26.87 4.37
C THR A 445 -5.10 26.21 3.70
N LEU A 446 -5.19 25.96 2.40
CA LEU A 446 -4.02 25.60 1.62
C LEU A 446 -3.29 26.90 1.26
N PRO A 447 -1.97 27.01 1.53
CA PRO A 447 -1.21 28.14 1.04
C PRO A 447 -1.17 28.09 -0.49
N THR A 448 -1.49 29.21 -1.11
CA THR A 448 -1.50 29.42 -2.57
C THR A 448 -0.11 29.32 -3.18
#